data_6386683fe5a1fb3f7bee95b0911c6b4d
#
_entry.id   6386683fe5a1fb3f7bee95b0911c6b4d
#
_cell.length_a   1.000
_cell.length_b   1.000
_cell.length_c   1.000
_cell.angle_alpha   90.00
_cell.angle_beta   90.00
_cell.angle_gamma   90.00
#
_symmetry.space_group_name_H-M   'P 1'
#
loop_
_entity.id
_entity.type
_entity.pdbx_description
1 polymer ?
#
loop_
_entity_poly.entity_id
_entity_poly.type
_entity_poly.pdbx_seq_one_letter_code
_entity_poly.pdbx_strand_id
1 'polypeptide(L)'
;LKRAADEGWIEPIVVDRADPAQAAAEAVAMAHRGEADVLMKGLISSDILLRAILNKEVGLLRRGEVLTHTAVAEMPGYHKLVAYSDAAVIPYPTQEQRISQTRYLATLCHGMGIDCPRISLIHCSEHIDERHFPHTGGYADIIERGRQGEFGPCIIDGPLDLKTSMCPESLAVKGIDSPVGGDADALVFPDIEAANVFHKTITLLASARIAAVLQGPDVPVVMPSRGDDTDSKYYSLALAALQSLKNA
;
A
#
# COMPACT_ATOMS: atom_id res chain seq x y z
N LEU A 1 18.33 5.08 -7.15
CA LEU A 1 18.68 4.34 -8.37
C LEU A 1 20.16 3.94 -8.38
N LYS A 2 21.11 4.90 -8.31
CA LYS A 2 22.55 4.60 -8.41
C LYS A 2 22.99 3.51 -7.41
N ARG A 3 22.65 3.64 -6.11
CA ARG A 3 22.97 2.63 -5.09
C ARG A 3 22.46 1.23 -5.46
N ALA A 4 21.22 1.12 -5.89
CA ALA A 4 20.59 -0.15 -6.28
C ALA A 4 21.23 -0.77 -7.54
N ALA A 5 21.66 0.07 -8.50
CA ALA A 5 22.39 -0.37 -9.68
C ALA A 5 23.83 -0.80 -9.35
N ASP A 6 24.53 -0.06 -8.48
CA ASP A 6 25.87 -0.40 -8.01
C ASP A 6 25.88 -1.73 -7.22
N GLU A 7 24.79 -2.03 -6.50
CA GLU A 7 24.57 -3.30 -5.80
C GLU A 7 24.09 -4.45 -6.74
N GLY A 8 23.78 -4.15 -8.00
CA GLY A 8 23.52 -5.13 -9.06
C GLY A 8 22.16 -5.82 -9.04
N TRP A 9 21.16 -5.26 -8.33
CA TRP A 9 19.81 -5.84 -8.30
C TRP A 9 18.77 -5.07 -9.12
N ILE A 10 19.15 -3.97 -9.79
CA ILE A 10 18.38 -3.31 -10.85
C ILE A 10 19.26 -2.91 -12.02
N GLU A 11 18.65 -2.84 -13.21
CA GLU A 11 19.18 -2.19 -14.40
C GLU A 11 18.33 -0.96 -14.73
N PRO A 12 18.79 0.27 -14.44
CA PRO A 12 17.97 1.46 -14.61
C PRO A 12 17.91 1.90 -16.09
N ILE A 13 16.70 2.09 -16.60
CA ILE A 13 16.41 2.72 -17.88
C ILE A 13 15.94 4.15 -17.59
N VAL A 14 16.72 5.15 -18.03
CA VAL A 14 16.38 6.56 -17.81
C VAL A 14 15.70 7.13 -19.04
N VAL A 15 14.43 7.50 -18.90
CA VAL A 15 13.67 8.19 -19.93
C VAL A 15 13.73 9.68 -19.67
N ASP A 16 14.55 10.38 -20.47
CA ASP A 16 14.72 11.84 -20.42
C ASP A 16 14.21 12.47 -21.73
N ARG A 17 13.22 13.33 -21.61
CA ARG A 17 12.62 14.08 -22.73
C ARG A 17 12.38 15.52 -22.29
N ALA A 18 12.49 16.45 -23.24
CA ALA A 18 12.23 17.88 -22.98
C ALA A 18 10.79 18.14 -22.51
N ASP A 19 9.82 17.36 -23.01
CA ASP A 19 8.43 17.41 -22.57
C ASP A 19 8.18 16.32 -21.51
N PRO A 20 7.82 16.67 -20.25
CA PRO A 20 7.50 15.72 -19.18
C PRO A 20 6.35 14.77 -19.53
N ALA A 21 5.37 15.21 -20.33
CA ALA A 21 4.27 14.34 -20.73
C ALA A 21 4.71 13.25 -21.71
N GLN A 22 5.62 13.58 -22.63
CA GLN A 22 6.23 12.60 -23.53
C GLN A 22 7.11 11.61 -22.76
N ALA A 23 7.89 12.08 -21.78
CA ALA A 23 8.69 11.21 -20.92
C ALA A 23 7.82 10.20 -20.16
N ALA A 24 6.72 10.67 -19.57
CA ALA A 24 5.77 9.80 -18.85
C ALA A 24 5.10 8.78 -19.79
N ALA A 25 4.64 9.22 -20.95
CA ALA A 25 3.98 8.35 -21.92
C ALA A 25 4.93 7.25 -22.43
N GLU A 26 6.19 7.60 -22.72
CA GLU A 26 7.20 6.64 -23.18
C GLU A 26 7.54 5.62 -22.07
N ALA A 27 7.80 6.07 -20.84
CA ALA A 27 8.12 5.18 -19.74
C ALA A 27 6.96 4.20 -19.44
N VAL A 28 5.70 4.70 -19.48
CA VAL A 28 4.51 3.87 -19.33
C VAL A 28 4.37 2.87 -20.47
N ALA A 29 4.62 3.30 -21.72
CA ALA A 29 4.56 2.41 -22.88
C ALA A 29 5.63 1.31 -22.84
N MET A 30 6.84 1.61 -22.34
CA MET A 30 7.90 0.60 -22.12
C MET A 30 7.45 -0.45 -21.10
N ALA A 31 6.91 -0.03 -19.95
CA ALA A 31 6.37 -0.93 -18.94
C ALA A 31 5.21 -1.76 -19.51
N HIS A 32 4.31 -1.16 -20.28
CA HIS A 32 3.19 -1.84 -20.92
C HIS A 32 3.63 -2.94 -21.91
N ARG A 33 4.76 -2.75 -22.60
CA ARG A 33 5.35 -3.75 -23.50
C ARG A 33 6.22 -4.80 -22.80
N GLY A 34 6.35 -4.74 -21.47
CA GLY A 34 7.21 -5.63 -20.69
C GLY A 34 8.70 -5.35 -20.83
N GLU A 35 9.07 -4.15 -21.26
CA GLU A 35 10.47 -3.71 -21.35
C GLU A 35 11.02 -3.19 -20.01
N ALA A 36 10.16 -3.02 -19.01
CA ALA A 36 10.51 -2.62 -17.66
C ALA A 36 9.56 -3.28 -16.64
N ASP A 37 10.13 -3.80 -15.57
CA ASP A 37 9.39 -4.53 -14.51
C ASP A 37 8.90 -3.60 -13.39
N VAL A 38 9.43 -2.40 -13.29
CA VAL A 38 9.11 -1.38 -12.29
C VAL A 38 9.13 0.00 -12.94
N LEU A 39 8.14 0.82 -12.62
CA LEU A 39 8.12 2.22 -13.02
C LEU A 39 8.42 3.12 -11.82
N MET A 40 9.44 3.98 -11.96
CA MET A 40 9.78 4.94 -10.90
C MET A 40 9.68 6.38 -11.39
N LYS A 41 8.94 7.22 -10.66
CA LYS A 41 8.83 8.65 -10.93
C LYS A 41 10.16 9.35 -10.65
N GLY A 42 10.63 10.10 -11.64
CA GLY A 42 11.74 11.05 -11.51
C GLY A 42 11.26 12.45 -11.08
N LEU A 43 11.76 13.47 -11.75
CA LEU A 43 11.48 14.88 -11.42
C LEU A 43 10.14 15.40 -11.95
N ILE A 44 9.42 14.65 -12.77
CA ILE A 44 8.11 15.05 -13.29
C ILE A 44 7.06 15.15 -12.18
N SER A 45 6.00 15.92 -12.42
CA SER A 45 4.88 16.00 -11.45
C SER A 45 4.09 14.70 -11.40
N SER A 46 3.50 14.40 -10.24
CA SER A 46 2.74 13.16 -10.01
C SER A 46 1.49 13.07 -10.89
N ASP A 47 0.82 14.20 -11.16
CA ASP A 47 -0.38 14.25 -12.00
C ASP A 47 -0.06 13.87 -13.48
N ILE A 48 1.09 14.25 -14.01
CA ILE A 48 1.52 13.87 -15.36
C ILE A 48 1.71 12.35 -15.45
N LEU A 49 2.44 11.78 -14.49
CA LEU A 49 2.67 10.34 -14.47
C LEU A 49 1.37 9.56 -14.26
N LEU A 50 0.52 9.98 -13.31
CA LEU A 50 -0.76 9.33 -13.05
C LEU A 50 -1.69 9.36 -14.25
N ARG A 51 -1.73 10.48 -15.00
CA ARG A 51 -2.51 10.54 -16.27
C ARG A 51 -2.02 9.54 -17.30
N ALA A 52 -0.71 9.34 -17.42
CA ALA A 52 -0.16 8.34 -18.34
C ALA A 52 -0.49 6.91 -17.89
N ILE A 53 -0.35 6.59 -16.60
CA ILE A 53 -0.69 5.28 -16.03
C ILE A 53 -2.17 4.96 -16.20
N LEU A 54 -3.06 5.95 -16.00
CA LEU A 54 -4.51 5.81 -16.08
C LEU A 54 -5.07 5.95 -17.50
N ASN A 55 -4.22 6.09 -18.51
CA ASN A 55 -4.66 6.13 -19.90
C ASN A 55 -5.36 4.81 -20.26
N LYS A 56 -6.57 4.90 -20.86
CA LYS A 56 -7.43 3.73 -21.12
C LYS A 56 -6.93 2.82 -22.25
N GLU A 57 -6.07 3.31 -23.12
CA GLU A 57 -5.61 2.59 -24.32
C GLU A 57 -4.21 2.01 -24.13
N VAL A 58 -3.32 2.80 -23.52
CA VAL A 58 -1.88 2.48 -23.41
C VAL A 58 -1.34 2.59 -21.98
N GLY A 59 -2.22 2.78 -21.00
CA GLY A 59 -1.84 2.86 -19.59
C GLY A 59 -1.58 1.48 -18.97
N LEU A 60 -1.28 1.50 -17.68
CA LEU A 60 -0.91 0.29 -16.93
C LEU A 60 -2.05 -0.23 -16.04
N LEU A 61 -3.15 0.50 -15.89
CA LEU A 61 -4.24 0.07 -15.01
C LEU A 61 -5.26 -0.75 -15.81
N ARG A 62 -5.34 -2.04 -15.55
CA ARG A 62 -6.33 -2.93 -16.17
C ARG A 62 -7.75 -2.56 -15.76
N ARG A 63 -8.70 -2.88 -16.64
CA ARG A 63 -10.12 -2.66 -16.35
C ARG A 63 -10.56 -3.50 -15.16
N GLY A 64 -11.13 -2.84 -14.16
CA GLY A 64 -11.58 -3.48 -12.92
C GLY A 64 -10.57 -3.43 -11.78
N GLU A 65 -9.31 -3.10 -12.06
CA GLU A 65 -8.30 -2.88 -11.02
C GLU A 65 -8.42 -1.47 -10.43
N VAL A 66 -7.96 -1.34 -9.21
CA VAL A 66 -8.03 -0.11 -8.41
C VAL A 66 -6.62 0.43 -8.18
N LEU A 67 -6.36 1.67 -8.62
CA LEU A 67 -5.12 2.34 -8.25
C LEU A 67 -5.18 2.76 -6.78
N THR A 68 -4.26 2.28 -5.96
CA THR A 68 -4.17 2.62 -4.54
C THR A 68 -2.72 2.74 -4.08
N HIS A 69 -2.50 3.48 -2.99
CA HIS A 69 -1.18 3.61 -2.38
C HIS A 69 -1.03 2.62 -1.23
N THR A 70 0.04 1.85 -1.27
CA THR A 70 0.40 0.93 -0.20
C THR A 70 1.78 1.29 0.34
N ALA A 71 1.92 1.37 1.64
CA ALA A 71 3.19 1.63 2.30
C ALA A 71 3.52 0.55 3.33
N VAL A 72 4.81 0.37 3.57
CA VAL A 72 5.36 -0.47 4.62
C VAL A 72 6.21 0.40 5.52
N ALA A 73 5.97 0.35 6.81
CA ALA A 73 6.69 1.10 7.82
C ALA A 73 7.51 0.17 8.72
N GLU A 74 8.75 0.57 8.98
CA GLU A 74 9.54 0.12 10.12
C GLU A 74 9.51 1.21 11.18
N MET A 75 8.96 0.88 12.34
CA MET A 75 8.82 1.81 13.48
C MET A 75 9.59 1.29 14.68
N PRO A 76 10.47 2.08 15.33
CA PRO A 76 11.23 1.64 16.50
C PRO A 76 10.37 1.13 17.66
N GLY A 77 9.13 1.60 17.77
CA GLY A 77 8.17 1.20 18.80
C GLY A 77 7.32 -0.03 18.45
N TYR A 78 7.52 -0.66 17.30
CA TYR A 78 6.79 -1.85 16.86
C TYR A 78 7.76 -2.94 16.41
N HIS A 79 7.57 -4.18 16.85
CA HIS A 79 8.56 -5.25 16.74
C HIS A 79 8.71 -5.86 15.35
N LYS A 80 7.86 -5.48 14.38
CA LYS A 80 7.86 -5.95 12.99
C LYS A 80 7.50 -4.84 12.01
N LEU A 81 7.64 -5.12 10.71
CA LEU A 81 7.13 -4.24 9.67
C LEU A 81 5.60 -4.22 9.68
N VAL A 82 5.01 -3.07 9.37
CA VAL A 82 3.56 -2.95 9.18
C VAL A 82 3.23 -2.34 7.83
N ALA A 83 2.41 -3.03 7.05
CA ALA A 83 1.88 -2.52 5.80
C ALA A 83 0.59 -1.71 6.04
N TYR A 84 0.29 -0.72 5.20
CA TYR A 84 -0.97 0.02 5.31
C TYR A 84 -1.39 0.68 4.00
N SER A 85 -2.68 0.95 3.87
CA SER A 85 -3.32 1.60 2.71
C SER A 85 -4.56 2.39 3.17
N ASP A 86 -4.96 3.46 2.54
CA ASP A 86 -4.37 4.25 1.46
C ASP A 86 -4.07 5.67 1.98
N ALA A 87 -2.83 6.10 1.93
CA ALA A 87 -2.42 7.39 2.49
C ALA A 87 -2.29 8.51 1.43
N ALA A 88 -2.57 8.25 0.13
CA ALA A 88 -2.19 9.18 -0.92
C ALA A 88 -3.05 9.21 -2.20
N VAL A 89 -3.94 8.25 -2.44
CA VAL A 89 -4.64 8.12 -3.74
C VAL A 89 -6.15 8.20 -3.62
N ILE A 90 -6.79 7.37 -2.80
CA ILE A 90 -8.24 7.26 -2.72
C ILE A 90 -8.78 8.02 -1.51
N PRO A 91 -9.49 9.17 -1.72
CA PRO A 91 -9.99 9.96 -0.59
C PRO A 91 -10.95 9.19 0.31
N TYR A 92 -12.02 8.67 -0.25
CA TYR A 92 -13.06 7.91 0.47
C TYR A 92 -13.34 6.62 -0.32
N PRO A 93 -12.68 5.49 0.04
CA PRO A 93 -12.81 4.26 -0.73
C PRO A 93 -14.23 3.70 -0.66
N THR A 94 -14.75 3.24 -1.79
CA THR A 94 -15.96 2.41 -1.86
C THR A 94 -15.69 1.04 -1.24
N GLN A 95 -16.74 0.23 -1.08
CA GLN A 95 -16.58 -1.14 -0.56
C GLN A 95 -15.65 -1.98 -1.46
N GLU A 96 -15.84 -1.91 -2.79
CA GLU A 96 -15.01 -2.63 -3.77
C GLU A 96 -13.54 -2.15 -3.72
N GLN A 97 -13.33 -0.84 -3.56
CA GLN A 97 -11.98 -0.30 -3.41
C GLN A 97 -11.32 -0.78 -2.12
N ARG A 98 -12.06 -0.86 -1.02
CA ARG A 98 -11.54 -1.37 0.26
C ARG A 98 -11.24 -2.88 0.20
N ILE A 99 -12.06 -3.66 -0.50
CA ILE A 99 -11.76 -5.07 -0.80
C ILE A 99 -10.46 -5.19 -1.60
N SER A 100 -10.26 -4.34 -2.62
CA SER A 100 -9.02 -4.32 -3.41
C SER A 100 -7.81 -3.91 -2.57
N GLN A 101 -7.93 -2.89 -1.72
CA GLN A 101 -6.88 -2.49 -0.77
C GLN A 101 -6.49 -3.64 0.15
N THR A 102 -7.47 -4.37 0.69
CA THR A 102 -7.23 -5.55 1.54
C THR A 102 -6.49 -6.64 0.77
N ARG A 103 -6.91 -6.94 -0.46
CA ARG A 103 -6.25 -7.91 -1.34
C ARG A 103 -4.79 -7.52 -1.61
N TYR A 104 -4.53 -6.28 -1.96
CA TYR A 104 -3.17 -5.81 -2.23
C TYR A 104 -2.27 -5.86 -1.00
N LEU A 105 -2.80 -5.53 0.18
CA LEU A 105 -2.05 -5.64 1.44
C LEU A 105 -1.73 -7.10 1.77
N ALA A 106 -2.69 -8.02 1.61
CA ALA A 106 -2.44 -9.46 1.80
C ALA A 106 -1.36 -9.96 0.84
N THR A 107 -1.48 -9.65 -0.46
CA THR A 107 -0.48 -10.01 -1.49
C THR A 107 0.90 -9.43 -1.17
N LEU A 108 0.96 -8.18 -0.72
CA LEU A 108 2.21 -7.53 -0.32
C LEU A 108 2.85 -8.24 0.88
N CYS A 109 2.07 -8.58 1.91
CA CYS A 109 2.55 -9.30 3.08
C CYS A 109 3.07 -10.70 2.70
N HIS A 110 2.34 -11.45 1.87
CA HIS A 110 2.84 -12.71 1.32
C HIS A 110 4.13 -12.51 0.53
N GLY A 111 4.22 -11.39 -0.21
CA GLY A 111 5.42 -10.92 -0.92
C GLY A 111 6.62 -10.76 0.00
N MET A 112 6.42 -10.28 1.19
CA MET A 112 7.45 -10.11 2.22
C MET A 112 7.76 -11.38 3.01
N GLY A 113 7.11 -12.52 2.71
CA GLY A 113 7.35 -13.80 3.39
C GLY A 113 6.48 -14.02 4.62
N ILE A 114 5.38 -13.29 4.77
CA ILE A 114 4.41 -13.50 5.86
C ILE A 114 3.33 -14.46 5.34
N ASP A 115 3.38 -15.72 5.76
CA ASP A 115 2.51 -16.78 5.24
C ASP A 115 1.02 -16.56 5.57
N CYS A 116 0.70 -15.96 6.72
CA CYS A 116 -0.66 -15.70 7.16
C CYS A 116 -0.74 -14.32 7.84
N PRO A 117 -0.77 -13.22 7.07
CA PRO A 117 -0.78 -11.88 7.62
C PRO A 117 -2.05 -11.59 8.41
N ARG A 118 -1.89 -10.86 9.52
CA ARG A 118 -2.96 -10.32 10.35
C ARG A 118 -3.31 -8.92 9.87
N ILE A 119 -4.50 -8.75 9.34
CA ILE A 119 -4.98 -7.52 8.72
C ILE A 119 -6.07 -6.90 9.57
N SER A 120 -5.87 -5.67 10.00
CA SER A 120 -6.83 -4.93 10.80
C SER A 120 -7.59 -3.92 9.94
N LEU A 121 -8.93 -3.94 10.03
CA LEU A 121 -9.80 -2.92 9.43
C LEU A 121 -9.99 -1.79 10.44
N ILE A 122 -9.32 -0.67 10.18
CA ILE A 122 -9.18 0.42 11.15
C ILE A 122 -10.46 1.25 11.28
N HIS A 123 -10.79 1.54 12.53
CA HIS A 123 -11.84 2.47 12.90
C HIS A 123 -11.48 3.16 14.23
N CYS A 124 -12.22 4.16 14.65
CA CYS A 124 -12.02 4.84 15.93
C CYS A 124 -12.60 4.10 17.15
N SER A 125 -13.34 3.01 16.92
CA SER A 125 -13.92 2.15 17.96
C SER A 125 -14.08 0.72 17.43
N GLU A 126 -14.39 -0.22 18.33
CA GLU A 126 -14.56 -1.64 18.01
C GLU A 126 -16.04 -2.03 17.75
N HIS A 127 -16.86 -1.04 17.40
CA HIS A 127 -18.27 -1.25 17.12
C HIS A 127 -18.64 -0.81 15.71
N ILE A 128 -19.48 -1.60 15.04
CA ILE A 128 -20.12 -1.20 13.79
C ILE A 128 -21.16 -0.11 14.09
N ASP A 129 -21.02 1.03 13.43
CA ASP A 129 -21.96 2.16 13.50
C ASP A 129 -22.20 2.72 12.10
N GLU A 130 -23.03 2.05 11.33
CA GLU A 130 -23.33 2.44 9.94
C GLU A 130 -24.03 3.80 9.85
N ARG A 131 -24.65 4.26 10.93
CA ARG A 131 -25.36 5.54 10.92
C ARG A 131 -24.41 6.72 10.82
N HIS A 132 -23.30 6.69 11.59
CA HIS A 132 -22.32 7.78 11.61
C HIS A 132 -21.09 7.45 10.78
N PHE A 133 -20.78 6.16 10.61
CA PHE A 133 -19.62 5.64 9.89
C PHE A 133 -20.03 4.53 8.91
N PRO A 134 -20.65 4.89 7.77
CA PRO A 134 -21.24 3.89 6.84
C PRO A 134 -20.23 2.84 6.34
N HIS A 135 -18.95 3.14 6.32
CA HIS A 135 -17.90 2.21 5.90
C HIS A 135 -17.77 0.98 6.81
N THR A 136 -18.18 1.09 8.09
CA THR A 136 -18.08 -0.02 9.05
C THR A 136 -19.00 -1.20 8.72
N GLY A 137 -20.15 -0.93 8.05
CA GLY A 137 -21.07 -1.97 7.62
C GLY A 137 -20.48 -2.94 6.60
N GLY A 138 -19.49 -2.50 5.83
CA GLY A 138 -18.80 -3.35 4.84
C GLY A 138 -17.68 -4.23 5.43
N TYR A 139 -17.30 -4.06 6.69
CA TYR A 139 -16.19 -4.81 7.28
C TYR A 139 -16.50 -6.30 7.44
N ALA A 140 -17.72 -6.65 7.81
CA ALA A 140 -18.14 -8.04 7.93
C ALA A 140 -18.01 -8.83 6.62
N ASP A 141 -18.30 -8.20 5.47
CA ASP A 141 -18.12 -8.81 4.16
C ASP A 141 -16.63 -9.06 3.86
N ILE A 142 -15.75 -8.13 4.16
CA ILE A 142 -14.29 -8.29 3.96
C ILE A 142 -13.75 -9.43 4.84
N ILE A 143 -14.17 -9.50 6.09
CA ILE A 143 -13.77 -10.56 7.03
C ILE A 143 -14.22 -11.93 6.50
N GLU A 144 -15.46 -12.03 6.02
CA GLU A 144 -16.00 -13.29 5.49
C GLU A 144 -15.28 -13.74 4.21
N ARG A 145 -14.97 -12.81 3.28
CA ARG A 145 -14.15 -13.08 2.10
C ARG A 145 -12.75 -13.59 2.48
N GLY A 146 -12.13 -13.02 3.52
CA GLY A 146 -10.87 -13.50 4.06
C GLY A 146 -10.97 -14.94 4.58
N ARG A 147 -12.02 -15.27 5.32
CA ARG A 147 -12.30 -16.63 5.81
C ARG A 147 -12.52 -17.63 4.67
N GLN A 148 -13.11 -17.18 3.57
CA GLN A 148 -13.31 -17.97 2.35
C GLN A 148 -12.03 -18.12 1.50
N GLY A 149 -10.93 -17.47 1.90
CA GLY A 149 -9.64 -17.56 1.23
C GLY A 149 -9.48 -16.68 -0.01
N GLU A 150 -10.37 -15.68 -0.23
CA GLU A 150 -10.30 -14.81 -1.41
C GLU A 150 -8.97 -14.02 -1.49
N PHE A 151 -8.34 -13.76 -0.35
CA PHE A 151 -7.08 -12.99 -0.26
C PHE A 151 -5.85 -13.87 0.01
N GLY A 152 -5.98 -15.20 -0.16
CA GLY A 152 -5.00 -16.16 0.32
C GLY A 152 -5.08 -16.39 1.84
N PRO A 153 -4.16 -17.17 2.43
CA PRO A 153 -4.15 -17.39 3.88
C PRO A 153 -3.94 -16.06 4.62
N CYS A 154 -4.92 -15.59 5.38
CA CYS A 154 -4.82 -14.38 6.19
C CYS A 154 -5.84 -14.40 7.33
N ILE A 155 -5.59 -13.59 8.34
CA ILE A 155 -6.52 -13.32 9.44
C ILE A 155 -6.96 -11.88 9.29
N ILE A 156 -8.27 -11.63 9.15
CA ILE A 156 -8.82 -10.28 9.01
C ILE A 156 -9.83 -10.06 10.11
N ASP A 157 -9.76 -8.92 10.78
CA ASP A 157 -10.76 -8.51 11.75
C ASP A 157 -10.90 -6.98 11.84
N GLY A 158 -12.01 -6.55 12.37
CA GLY A 158 -12.40 -5.15 12.58
C GLY A 158 -13.93 -4.99 12.73
N PRO A 159 -14.37 -3.79 13.10
CA PRO A 159 -13.56 -2.59 13.30
C PRO A 159 -12.67 -2.67 14.55
N LEU A 160 -11.44 -2.18 14.44
CA LEU A 160 -10.49 -2.05 15.54
C LEU A 160 -9.86 -0.66 15.52
N ASP A 161 -9.60 -0.08 16.69
CA ASP A 161 -8.77 1.12 16.73
C ASP A 161 -7.28 0.77 16.54
N LEU A 162 -6.46 1.77 16.27
CA LEU A 162 -5.04 1.58 16.03
C LEU A 162 -4.35 0.87 17.22
N LYS A 163 -4.76 1.20 18.44
CA LYS A 163 -4.12 0.66 19.64
C LYS A 163 -4.50 -0.80 19.87
N THR A 164 -5.76 -1.16 19.65
CA THR A 164 -6.22 -2.56 19.72
C THR A 164 -5.71 -3.41 18.55
N SER A 165 -5.40 -2.76 17.43
CA SER A 165 -4.77 -3.43 16.28
C SER A 165 -3.30 -3.80 16.51
N MET A 166 -2.57 -3.00 17.32
CA MET A 166 -1.10 -3.07 17.40
C MET A 166 -0.55 -3.31 18.81
N CYS A 167 -1.40 -3.52 19.82
CA CYS A 167 -0.98 -3.67 21.22
C CYS A 167 -1.86 -4.71 21.91
N PRO A 168 -1.33 -5.93 22.17
CA PRO A 168 -2.07 -7.02 22.82
C PRO A 168 -2.62 -6.65 24.20
N GLU A 169 -1.86 -5.87 24.98
CA GLU A 169 -2.29 -5.42 26.31
C GLU A 169 -3.54 -4.52 26.22
N SER A 170 -3.63 -3.74 25.16
CA SER A 170 -4.80 -2.85 24.94
C SER A 170 -6.07 -3.65 24.61
N LEU A 171 -5.95 -4.73 23.82
CA LEU A 171 -7.03 -5.67 23.60
C LEU A 171 -7.50 -6.29 24.92
N ALA A 172 -6.56 -6.80 25.73
CA ALA A 172 -6.85 -7.44 27.01
C ALA A 172 -7.56 -6.48 27.97
N VAL A 173 -7.07 -5.23 28.10
CA VAL A 173 -7.70 -4.22 28.96
C VAL A 173 -9.13 -3.88 28.55
N LYS A 174 -9.40 -3.82 27.23
CA LYS A 174 -10.73 -3.56 26.69
C LYS A 174 -11.63 -4.81 26.69
N GLY A 175 -11.09 -6.01 26.97
CA GLY A 175 -11.85 -7.27 26.92
C GLY A 175 -12.32 -7.63 25.52
N ILE A 176 -11.55 -7.26 24.49
CA ILE A 176 -11.89 -7.52 23.08
C ILE A 176 -11.25 -8.84 22.66
N ASP A 177 -12.08 -9.74 22.11
CA ASP A 177 -11.62 -10.98 21.49
C ASP A 177 -11.48 -10.77 19.98
N SER A 178 -10.24 -10.63 19.51
CA SER A 178 -9.92 -10.46 18.10
C SER A 178 -8.81 -11.41 17.67
N PRO A 179 -8.99 -12.15 16.57
CA PRO A 179 -7.95 -13.05 16.05
C PRO A 179 -6.71 -12.31 15.53
N VAL A 180 -6.77 -10.99 15.28
CA VAL A 180 -5.59 -10.15 15.01
C VAL A 180 -4.67 -10.07 16.24
N GLY A 181 -5.24 -10.15 17.44
CA GLY A 181 -4.48 -10.31 18.69
C GLY A 181 -3.66 -9.08 19.10
N GLY A 182 -3.96 -7.89 18.56
CA GLY A 182 -3.14 -6.69 18.81
C GLY A 182 -1.75 -6.75 18.15
N ASP A 183 -1.61 -7.58 17.11
CA ASP A 183 -0.34 -7.88 16.45
C ASP A 183 -0.51 -7.82 14.93
N ALA A 184 -1.04 -6.72 14.41
CA ALA A 184 -1.31 -6.54 12.99
C ALA A 184 -0.04 -6.47 12.13
N ASP A 185 -0.06 -7.17 10.99
CA ASP A 185 0.91 -7.04 9.91
C ASP A 185 0.47 -5.97 8.89
N ALA A 186 -0.84 -5.75 8.79
CA ALA A 186 -1.38 -4.75 7.87
C ALA A 186 -2.59 -4.01 8.44
N LEU A 187 -2.75 -2.74 8.01
CA LEU A 187 -3.81 -1.83 8.42
C LEU A 187 -4.54 -1.30 7.19
N VAL A 188 -5.85 -1.51 7.12
CA VAL A 188 -6.74 -0.90 6.12
C VAL A 188 -7.42 0.28 6.76
N PHE A 189 -7.06 1.49 6.35
CA PHE A 189 -7.66 2.71 6.88
C PHE A 189 -9.02 3.02 6.23
N PRO A 190 -9.94 3.69 6.96
CA PRO A 190 -11.26 4.01 6.44
C PRO A 190 -11.23 5.03 5.28
N ASP A 191 -10.27 5.95 5.32
CA ASP A 191 -10.12 7.04 4.36
C ASP A 191 -8.67 7.55 4.33
N ILE A 192 -8.40 8.41 3.33
CA ILE A 192 -7.07 9.01 3.13
C ILE A 192 -6.66 9.94 4.28
N GLU A 193 -7.61 10.60 4.94
CA GLU A 193 -7.30 11.57 6.00
C GLU A 193 -6.71 10.82 7.19
N ALA A 194 -7.37 9.74 7.64
CA ALA A 194 -6.87 8.90 8.73
C ALA A 194 -5.51 8.26 8.39
N ALA A 195 -5.37 7.70 7.19
CA ALA A 195 -4.13 7.07 6.76
C ALA A 195 -2.99 8.07 6.58
N ASN A 196 -3.26 9.25 6.02
CA ASN A 196 -2.26 10.30 5.82
C ASN A 196 -1.78 10.90 7.15
N VAL A 197 -2.70 11.15 8.09
CA VAL A 197 -2.34 11.59 9.44
C VAL A 197 -1.46 10.54 10.12
N PHE A 198 -1.83 9.26 10.07
CA PHE A 198 -1.00 8.17 10.58
C PHE A 198 0.39 8.18 9.92
N HIS A 199 0.46 8.19 8.58
CA HIS A 199 1.71 8.23 7.82
C HIS A 199 2.62 9.39 8.24
N LYS A 200 2.07 10.61 8.34
CA LYS A 200 2.84 11.80 8.75
C LYS A 200 3.25 11.74 10.21
N THR A 201 2.40 11.22 11.07
CA THR A 201 2.70 11.07 12.50
C THR A 201 3.87 10.11 12.73
N ILE A 202 3.85 8.92 12.11
CA ILE A 202 4.93 7.94 12.30
C ILE A 202 6.26 8.41 11.70
N THR A 203 6.22 9.11 10.56
CA THR A 203 7.44 9.65 9.94
C THR A 203 8.02 10.82 10.73
N LEU A 204 7.19 11.73 11.22
CA LEU A 204 7.63 12.93 11.93
C LEU A 204 7.99 12.64 13.40
N LEU A 205 7.18 11.86 14.10
CA LEU A 205 7.27 11.71 15.56
C LEU A 205 7.86 10.37 16.01
N ALA A 206 7.74 9.32 15.18
CA ALA A 206 8.25 8.00 15.51
C ALA A 206 9.49 7.59 14.69
N SER A 207 10.06 8.50 13.91
CA SER A 207 11.26 8.23 13.08
C SER A 207 11.12 6.96 12.21
N ALA A 208 9.91 6.69 11.72
CA ALA A 208 9.64 5.53 10.91
C ALA A 208 10.36 5.60 9.55
N ARG A 209 10.94 4.47 9.12
CA ARG A 209 11.41 4.29 7.75
C ARG A 209 10.28 3.74 6.90
N ILE A 210 10.07 4.32 5.73
CA ILE A 210 8.93 3.99 4.87
C ILE A 210 9.41 3.50 3.51
N ALA A 211 8.77 2.44 3.03
CA ALA A 211 8.76 2.05 1.62
C ALA A 211 7.33 2.16 1.09
N ALA A 212 7.12 2.72 -0.10
CA ALA A 212 5.78 2.87 -0.65
C ALA A 212 5.72 2.62 -2.16
N VAL A 213 4.62 1.99 -2.59
CA VAL A 213 4.34 1.69 -3.99
C VAL A 213 2.87 1.95 -4.31
N LEU A 214 2.57 2.23 -5.57
CA LEU A 214 1.21 2.18 -6.08
C LEU A 214 0.89 0.75 -6.53
N GLN A 215 -0.25 0.27 -6.13
CA GLN A 215 -0.82 -1.03 -6.48
C GLN A 215 -1.94 -0.86 -7.51
N GLY A 216 -2.20 -1.90 -8.27
CA GLY A 216 -3.21 -1.96 -9.32
C GLY A 216 -2.66 -1.91 -10.73
N PRO A 217 -1.62 -1.10 -11.06
CA PRO A 217 -0.95 -1.17 -12.36
C PRO A 217 -0.30 -2.53 -12.64
N ASP A 218 -0.12 -2.85 -13.92
CA ASP A 218 0.51 -4.10 -14.38
C ASP A 218 1.93 -4.32 -13.84
N VAL A 219 2.63 -3.23 -13.58
CA VAL A 219 3.93 -3.22 -12.90
C VAL A 219 3.88 -2.35 -11.65
N PRO A 220 4.64 -2.65 -10.60
CA PRO A 220 4.74 -1.81 -9.42
C PRO A 220 5.23 -0.40 -9.79
N VAL A 221 4.60 0.62 -9.21
CA VAL A 221 4.97 2.02 -9.47
C VAL A 221 5.49 2.67 -8.19
N VAL A 222 6.71 3.16 -8.23
CA VAL A 222 7.32 3.95 -7.16
C VAL A 222 7.12 5.43 -7.45
N MET A 223 6.34 6.11 -6.62
CA MET A 223 6.01 7.52 -6.79
C MET A 223 6.45 8.34 -5.56
N PRO A 224 7.75 8.57 -5.39
CA PRO A 224 8.26 9.27 -4.22
C PRO A 224 7.78 10.72 -4.18
N SER A 225 7.56 11.23 -2.96
CA SER A 225 7.38 12.64 -2.70
C SER A 225 8.69 13.41 -2.88
N ARG A 226 8.60 14.71 -3.14
CA ARG A 226 9.77 15.59 -3.18
C ARG A 226 10.48 15.68 -1.82
N GLY A 227 9.74 15.51 -0.73
CA GLY A 227 10.25 15.54 0.63
C GLY A 227 10.79 14.21 1.15
N ASP A 228 10.66 13.11 0.40
CA ASP A 228 11.19 11.82 0.84
C ASP A 228 12.71 11.80 0.75
N ASP A 229 13.34 11.21 1.76
CA ASP A 229 14.78 11.03 1.81
C ASP A 229 15.27 9.96 0.81
N THR A 230 16.59 9.80 0.73
CA THR A 230 17.20 8.83 -0.18
C THR A 230 16.91 7.39 0.20
N ASP A 231 16.83 7.10 1.49
CA ASP A 231 16.59 5.75 1.99
C ASP A 231 15.13 5.31 1.74
N SER A 232 14.16 6.19 1.96
CA SER A 232 12.75 5.93 1.62
C SER A 232 12.57 5.62 0.13
N LYS A 233 13.26 6.36 -0.75
CA LYS A 233 13.25 6.10 -2.20
C LYS A 233 13.90 4.76 -2.55
N TYR A 234 14.99 4.42 -1.88
CA TYR A 234 15.69 3.15 -2.07
C TYR A 234 14.85 1.98 -1.60
N TYR A 235 14.25 2.04 -0.40
CA TYR A 235 13.38 0.98 0.12
C TYR A 235 12.09 0.83 -0.70
N SER A 236 11.52 1.93 -1.21
CA SER A 236 10.37 1.86 -2.11
C SER A 236 10.70 1.14 -3.42
N LEU A 237 11.90 1.37 -3.96
CA LEU A 237 12.37 0.65 -5.15
C LEU A 237 12.61 -0.83 -4.85
N ALA A 238 13.21 -1.15 -3.69
CA ALA A 238 13.40 -2.54 -3.26
C ALA A 238 12.06 -3.27 -3.08
N LEU A 239 11.07 -2.60 -2.48
CA LEU A 239 9.71 -3.14 -2.33
C LEU A 239 9.06 -3.42 -3.70
N ALA A 240 9.20 -2.49 -4.66
CA ALA A 240 8.70 -2.67 -6.01
C ALA A 240 9.37 -3.83 -6.74
N ALA A 241 10.70 -3.94 -6.64
CA ALA A 241 11.45 -5.05 -7.22
C ALA A 241 11.04 -6.40 -6.63
N LEU A 242 10.82 -6.48 -5.29
CA LEU A 242 10.33 -7.68 -4.63
C LEU A 242 8.96 -8.11 -5.16
N GLN A 243 8.08 -7.16 -5.48
CA GLN A 243 6.76 -7.45 -6.03
C GLN A 243 6.82 -7.90 -7.49
N SER A 244 7.71 -7.31 -8.31
CA SER A 244 7.85 -7.69 -9.73
C SER A 244 8.31 -9.13 -9.90
N LEU A 245 9.22 -9.62 -9.04
CA LEU A 245 9.72 -11.00 -9.07
C LEU A 245 8.64 -12.08 -8.84
N LYS A 246 7.51 -11.73 -8.24
CA LYS A 246 6.40 -12.68 -7.99
C LYS A 246 5.32 -12.65 -9.06
N ASN A 247 5.33 -11.64 -9.92
CA ASN A 247 4.42 -11.52 -11.05
C ASN A 247 5.03 -12.11 -12.35
N ALA A 248 6.31 -12.49 -12.32
CA ALA A 248 7.03 -13.18 -13.39
C ALA A 248 6.93 -14.70 -13.21
#